data_6eab9b68e3ee61d9574a64a80bb8b4fd
#
_entry.id   6eab9b68e3ee61d9574a64a80bb8b4fd
#
_cell.length_a   1.000
_cell.length_b   1.000
_cell.length_c   1.000
_cell.angle_alpha   90.00
_cell.angle_beta   90.00
_cell.angle_gamma   90.00
#
_symmetry.space_group_name_H-M   'P 1'
#
loop_
_entity.id
_entity.type
_entity.pdbx_description
1 polymer ?
#
loop_
_entity_poly.entity_id
_entity_poly.type
_entity_poly.pdbx_seq_one_letter_code
_entity_poly.pdbx_strand_id
1 'polypeptide(L)'
;MTAENYAEQVKAQLNEAWLPRIYRERILKRRTRSFHFELPVRNRRSEIQHTLLGVELKVGNRRYLCPDLATARYLSVFARAGCTDIAVPYNITRISQVADELESSWHRMLLLADHIAADRSDRVRTRIHGLLIAKLRLEVADAGAGAAIPEFKQSTRQRTN
;
A
#
# COMPACT_ATOMS: atom_id res chain seq x y z
N MET A 1 -14.23 -24.87 5.46
CA MET A 1 -13.80 -23.74 4.62
C MET A 1 -12.31 -23.52 4.81
N THR A 2 -11.57 -23.38 3.73
CA THR A 2 -10.12 -23.18 3.78
C THR A 2 -9.78 -21.72 4.03
N ALA A 3 -8.54 -21.44 4.43
CA ALA A 3 -8.07 -20.07 4.60
C ALA A 3 -8.20 -19.28 3.29
N GLU A 4 -7.94 -19.94 2.15
CA GLU A 4 -8.10 -19.36 0.83
C GLU A 4 -9.55 -18.94 0.56
N ASN A 5 -10.51 -19.78 0.97
CA ASN A 5 -11.92 -19.48 0.81
C ASN A 5 -12.33 -18.26 1.65
N TYR A 6 -11.83 -18.18 2.87
CA TYR A 6 -12.07 -17.00 3.72
C TYR A 6 -11.51 -15.74 3.07
N ALA A 7 -10.31 -15.83 2.52
CA ALA A 7 -9.68 -14.66 1.86
C ALA A 7 -10.50 -14.20 0.65
N GLU A 8 -10.99 -15.14 -0.17
CA GLU A 8 -11.83 -14.80 -1.31
C GLU A 8 -13.14 -14.17 -0.88
N GLN A 9 -13.71 -14.65 0.22
CA GLN A 9 -14.94 -14.09 0.75
C GLN A 9 -14.73 -12.65 1.25
N VAL A 10 -13.61 -12.38 1.92
CA VAL A 10 -13.28 -11.02 2.38
C VAL A 10 -13.15 -10.08 1.19
N LYS A 11 -12.40 -10.50 0.17
CA LYS A 11 -12.23 -9.69 -1.03
C LYS A 11 -13.57 -9.38 -1.69
N ALA A 12 -14.42 -10.39 -1.83
CA ALA A 12 -15.73 -10.22 -2.46
C ALA A 12 -16.62 -9.26 -1.68
N GLN A 13 -16.61 -9.35 -0.35
CA GLN A 13 -17.42 -8.48 0.49
C GLN A 13 -16.91 -7.05 0.51
N LEU A 14 -15.60 -6.84 0.43
CA LEU A 14 -15.03 -5.49 0.35
C LEU A 14 -15.38 -4.83 -0.98
N ASN A 15 -15.38 -5.60 -2.07
CA ASN A 15 -15.73 -5.13 -3.39
C ASN A 15 -15.00 -3.83 -3.77
N GLU A 16 -15.70 -2.71 -3.81
CA GLU A 16 -15.09 -1.42 -4.17
C GLU A 16 -14.07 -0.93 -3.16
N ALA A 17 -14.15 -1.42 -1.92
CA ALA A 17 -13.20 -1.08 -0.87
C ALA A 17 -11.98 -2.02 -0.83
N TRP A 18 -11.87 -2.95 -1.78
CA TRP A 18 -10.69 -3.80 -1.94
C TRP A 18 -9.54 -2.92 -2.43
N LEU A 19 -8.45 -2.87 -1.66
CA LEU A 19 -7.37 -1.90 -1.88
C LEU A 19 -6.80 -1.91 -3.31
N PRO A 20 -6.49 -3.06 -3.93
CA PRO A 20 -6.00 -3.04 -5.30
C PRO A 20 -6.99 -2.44 -6.29
N ARG A 21 -8.29 -2.55 -6.03
CA ARG A 21 -9.29 -1.93 -6.89
C ARG A 21 -9.26 -0.40 -6.75
N ILE A 22 -9.12 0.10 -5.53
CA ILE A 22 -8.93 1.54 -5.31
C ILE A 22 -7.69 2.03 -6.04
N TYR A 23 -6.61 1.27 -5.96
CA TYR A 23 -5.35 1.60 -6.62
C TYR A 23 -5.54 1.71 -8.14
N ARG A 24 -6.19 0.72 -8.77
CA ARG A 24 -6.41 0.74 -10.21
C ARG A 24 -7.36 1.85 -10.64
N GLU A 25 -8.44 2.06 -9.89
CA GLU A 25 -9.52 2.95 -10.34
C GLU A 25 -9.33 4.39 -9.93
N ARG A 26 -8.67 4.63 -8.80
CA ARG A 26 -8.57 5.98 -8.25
C ARG A 26 -7.17 6.56 -8.25
N ILE A 27 -6.16 5.74 -8.44
CA ILE A 27 -4.77 6.19 -8.45
C ILE A 27 -4.18 6.10 -9.85
N LEU A 28 -4.19 4.90 -10.44
CA LEU A 28 -3.52 4.69 -11.73
C LEU A 28 -4.17 5.43 -12.90
N LYS A 29 -5.44 5.82 -12.80
CA LYS A 29 -6.11 6.56 -13.86
C LYS A 29 -5.73 8.03 -13.89
N ARG A 30 -4.98 8.49 -12.92
CA ARG A 30 -4.55 9.87 -12.83
C ARG A 30 -3.05 9.97 -13.06
N ARG A 31 -2.57 11.20 -13.16
CA ARG A 31 -1.15 11.43 -13.35
C ARG A 31 -0.40 11.02 -12.08
N THR A 32 0.57 10.13 -12.23
CA THR A 32 1.34 9.58 -11.12
C THR A 32 2.82 9.52 -11.47
N ARG A 33 3.62 9.36 -10.43
CA ARG A 33 5.03 9.02 -10.55
C ARG A 33 5.24 7.69 -9.82
N SER A 34 6.27 6.95 -10.18
CA SER A 34 6.56 5.70 -9.48
C SER A 34 7.44 5.95 -8.28
N PHE A 35 7.28 5.11 -7.27
CA PHE A 35 8.10 5.13 -6.08
C PHE A 35 8.56 3.71 -5.77
N HIS A 36 9.83 3.55 -5.46
CA HIS A 36 10.43 2.25 -5.17
C HIS A 36 10.83 2.16 -3.71
N PHE A 37 10.37 1.10 -3.03
CA PHE A 37 10.81 0.77 -1.68
C PHE A 37 11.90 -0.29 -1.73
N GLU A 38 12.91 -0.14 -0.87
CA GLU A 38 13.81 -1.23 -0.55
C GLU A 38 13.39 -1.77 0.81
N LEU A 39 12.42 -2.66 0.78
CA LEU A 39 11.81 -3.17 2.00
C LEU A 39 12.63 -4.31 2.60
N PRO A 40 12.67 -4.43 3.93
CA PRO A 40 13.24 -5.60 4.56
C PRO A 40 12.40 -6.83 4.24
N VAL A 41 13.04 -8.00 4.21
CA VAL A 41 12.35 -9.27 3.96
C VAL A 41 11.34 -9.57 5.08
N ARG A 42 11.71 -9.19 6.30
CA ARG A 42 10.88 -9.38 7.49
C ARG A 42 10.72 -8.05 8.18
N ASN A 43 9.73 -7.98 9.07
CA ASN A 43 9.48 -6.79 9.87
C ASN A 43 9.24 -5.54 9.01
N ARG A 44 8.11 -5.55 8.32
CA ARG A 44 7.66 -4.38 7.53
C ARG A 44 6.82 -3.43 8.36
N ARG A 45 7.02 -3.46 9.67
CA ARG A 45 6.34 -2.55 10.57
C ARG A 45 6.72 -1.12 10.20
N SER A 46 5.72 -0.29 10.00
CA SER A 46 5.95 1.09 9.59
C SER A 46 5.54 2.06 10.68
N GLU A 47 6.33 3.12 10.81
CA GLU A 47 6.07 4.21 11.75
C GLU A 47 6.30 5.53 11.05
N ILE A 48 5.50 6.52 11.42
CA ILE A 48 5.67 7.87 10.90
C ILE A 48 6.21 8.72 12.03
N GLN A 49 7.33 9.41 11.78
CA GLN A 49 8.02 10.22 12.78
C GLN A 49 8.19 11.64 12.27
N HIS A 50 8.00 12.60 13.16
CA HIS A 50 8.31 13.99 12.86
C HIS A 50 9.72 14.27 13.35
N THR A 51 10.57 14.75 12.45
CA THR A 51 11.98 15.03 12.74
C THR A 51 12.26 16.49 12.44
N LEU A 52 13.48 16.92 12.77
CA LEU A 52 13.92 18.28 12.44
C LEU A 52 13.97 18.52 10.93
N LEU A 53 14.12 17.45 10.14
CA LEU A 53 14.18 17.54 8.68
C LEU A 53 12.82 17.40 8.00
N GLY A 54 11.76 17.09 8.77
CA GLY A 54 10.42 16.92 8.22
C GLY A 54 9.78 15.63 8.68
N VAL A 55 8.95 15.06 7.81
CA VAL A 55 8.22 13.83 8.11
C VAL A 55 8.99 12.64 7.56
N GLU A 56 9.19 11.63 8.39
CA GLU A 56 9.96 10.45 8.03
C GLU A 56 9.10 9.20 8.18
N LEU A 57 9.11 8.36 7.15
CA LEU A 57 8.51 7.03 7.21
C LEU A 57 9.62 6.02 7.49
N LYS A 58 9.48 5.29 8.60
CA LYS A 58 10.41 4.24 8.96
C LYS A 58 9.74 2.89 8.72
N VAL A 59 10.39 2.03 7.95
CA VAL A 59 9.91 0.68 7.68
C VAL A 59 11.03 -0.30 8.07
N GLY A 60 10.83 -1.00 9.18
CA GLY A 60 11.92 -1.79 9.77
C GLY A 60 13.09 -0.87 10.06
N ASN A 61 14.25 -1.13 9.45
CA ASN A 61 15.45 -0.31 9.62
C ASN A 61 15.60 0.75 8.53
N ARG A 62 14.70 0.79 7.56
CA ARG A 62 14.79 1.73 6.44
C ARG A 62 14.04 3.00 6.78
N ARG A 63 14.55 4.13 6.30
CA ARG A 63 13.96 5.44 6.54
C ARG A 63 13.77 6.17 5.23
N TYR A 64 12.60 6.78 5.07
CA TYR A 64 12.26 7.52 3.86
C TYR A 64 11.78 8.91 4.28
N LEU A 65 12.49 9.93 3.82
CA LEU A 65 12.08 11.31 4.08
C LEU A 65 10.93 11.64 3.13
N CYS A 66 9.83 12.10 3.68
CA CYS A 66 8.63 12.44 2.92
C CYS A 66 8.41 13.95 2.95
N PRO A 67 7.88 14.51 1.85
CA PRO A 67 7.65 15.96 1.81
C PRO A 67 6.58 16.41 2.78
N ASP A 68 5.66 15.51 3.17
CA ASP A 68 4.54 15.86 4.03
C ASP A 68 3.95 14.60 4.68
N LEU A 69 3.06 14.82 5.64
CA LEU A 69 2.40 13.73 6.37
C LEU A 69 1.51 12.88 5.47
N ALA A 70 0.80 13.52 4.54
CA ALA A 70 -0.10 12.79 3.66
C ALA A 70 0.66 11.77 2.81
N THR A 71 1.82 12.13 2.26
CA THR A 71 2.66 11.22 1.50
C THR A 71 3.17 10.09 2.37
N ALA A 72 3.60 10.38 3.61
CA ALA A 72 4.06 9.34 4.53
C ALA A 72 2.95 8.34 4.84
N ARG A 73 1.74 8.82 5.09
CA ARG A 73 0.57 7.95 5.34
C ARG A 73 0.25 7.07 4.13
N TYR A 74 0.27 7.67 2.95
CA TYR A 74 0.02 6.96 1.69
C TYR A 74 1.03 5.82 1.50
N LEU A 75 2.31 6.15 1.59
CA LEU A 75 3.38 5.18 1.41
C LEU A 75 3.36 4.08 2.48
N SER A 76 2.99 4.43 3.70
CA SER A 76 2.96 3.49 4.82
C SER A 76 2.05 2.29 4.57
N VAL A 77 0.90 2.50 3.95
CA VAL A 77 -0.03 1.41 3.65
C VAL A 77 0.61 0.40 2.71
N PHE A 78 1.23 0.88 1.63
CA PHE A 78 1.87 0.00 0.66
C PHE A 78 3.10 -0.70 1.24
N ALA A 79 3.84 -0.01 2.10
CA ALA A 79 5.00 -0.62 2.76
C ALA A 79 4.56 -1.78 3.66
N ARG A 80 3.48 -1.62 4.43
CA ARG A 80 2.94 -2.71 5.26
C ARG A 80 2.53 -3.90 4.41
N ALA A 81 2.00 -3.65 3.23
CA ALA A 81 1.58 -4.71 2.32
C ALA A 81 2.77 -5.38 1.63
N GLY A 82 3.95 -4.79 1.71
CA GLY A 82 5.15 -5.34 1.06
C GLY A 82 5.24 -5.00 -0.42
N CYS A 83 4.51 -3.98 -0.87
CA CYS A 83 4.60 -3.51 -2.25
C CYS A 83 5.89 -2.74 -2.44
N THR A 84 6.70 -3.12 -3.43
CA THR A 84 8.00 -2.49 -3.65
C THR A 84 7.96 -1.35 -4.66
N ASP A 85 7.06 -1.43 -5.63
CA ASP A 85 6.97 -0.42 -6.69
C ASP A 85 5.52 0.02 -6.80
N ILE A 86 5.27 1.29 -6.55
CA ILE A 86 3.90 1.82 -6.55
C ILE A 86 3.84 3.16 -7.27
N ALA A 87 2.63 3.49 -7.73
CA ALA A 87 2.33 4.79 -8.29
C ALA A 87 1.93 5.74 -7.16
N VAL A 88 2.40 6.98 -7.22
CA VAL A 88 2.08 8.03 -6.26
C VAL A 88 1.49 9.22 -7.01
N PRO A 89 0.32 9.73 -6.62
CA PRO A 89 -0.24 10.92 -7.29
C PRO A 89 0.67 12.13 -7.13
N TYR A 90 0.67 13.01 -8.12
CA TYR A 90 1.40 14.27 -8.03
C TYR A 90 0.70 15.27 -7.12
N ASN A 91 -0.63 15.28 -7.14
CA ASN A 91 -1.40 16.28 -6.41
C ASN A 91 -1.49 15.93 -4.94
N ILE A 92 -1.02 16.83 -4.07
CA ILE A 92 -0.93 16.58 -2.63
C ILE A 92 -2.31 16.44 -1.97
N THR A 93 -3.28 17.20 -2.43
CA THR A 93 -4.65 17.08 -1.93
C THR A 93 -5.22 15.71 -2.27
N ARG A 94 -4.93 15.22 -3.47
CA ARG A 94 -5.33 13.90 -3.90
C ARG A 94 -4.67 12.82 -3.06
N ILE A 95 -3.38 12.98 -2.75
CA ILE A 95 -2.65 12.03 -1.89
C ILE A 95 -3.36 11.92 -0.54
N SER A 96 -3.72 13.04 0.06
CA SER A 96 -4.41 13.05 1.36
C SER A 96 -5.73 12.29 1.30
N GLN A 97 -6.53 12.54 0.26
CA GLN A 97 -7.83 11.88 0.08
C GLN A 97 -7.69 10.37 -0.08
N VAL A 98 -6.79 9.94 -0.96
CA VAL A 98 -6.64 8.50 -1.19
C VAL A 98 -5.94 7.81 -0.02
N ALA A 99 -5.09 8.51 0.73
CA ALA A 99 -4.49 7.93 1.93
C ALA A 99 -5.57 7.52 2.94
N ASP A 100 -6.58 8.38 3.14
CA ASP A 100 -7.70 8.04 4.01
C ASP A 100 -8.44 6.79 3.52
N GLU A 101 -8.70 6.71 2.23
CA GLU A 101 -9.39 5.55 1.65
C GLU A 101 -8.57 4.28 1.77
N LEU A 102 -7.25 4.37 1.54
CA LEU A 102 -6.37 3.22 1.62
C LEU A 102 -6.23 2.72 3.05
N GLU A 103 -6.09 3.62 4.01
CA GLU A 103 -6.02 3.23 5.43
C GLU A 103 -7.32 2.58 5.88
N SER A 104 -8.44 3.14 5.48
CA SER A 104 -9.75 2.57 5.80
C SER A 104 -9.90 1.17 5.19
N SER A 105 -9.53 1.03 3.92
CA SER A 105 -9.59 -0.25 3.22
C SER A 105 -8.73 -1.31 3.91
N TRP A 106 -7.51 -0.94 4.29
CA TRP A 106 -6.58 -1.84 4.98
C TRP A 106 -7.17 -2.35 6.30
N HIS A 107 -7.67 -1.43 7.14
CA HIS A 107 -8.25 -1.79 8.42
C HIS A 107 -9.51 -2.64 8.27
N ARG A 108 -10.36 -2.28 7.32
CA ARG A 108 -11.60 -3.04 7.06
C ARG A 108 -11.30 -4.45 6.59
N MET A 109 -10.27 -4.62 5.79
CA MET A 109 -9.84 -5.94 5.33
C MET A 109 -9.52 -6.86 6.52
N LEU A 110 -8.69 -6.35 7.44
CA LEU A 110 -8.28 -7.14 8.60
C LEU A 110 -9.44 -7.40 9.57
N LEU A 111 -10.25 -6.37 9.82
CA LEU A 111 -11.41 -6.52 10.71
C LEU A 111 -12.44 -7.49 10.14
N LEU A 112 -12.71 -7.42 8.85
CA LEU A 112 -13.66 -8.30 8.20
C LEU A 112 -13.16 -9.75 8.22
N ALA A 113 -11.87 -9.95 8.00
CA ALA A 113 -11.27 -11.28 8.08
C ALA A 113 -11.47 -11.88 9.49
N ASP A 114 -11.21 -11.09 10.51
CA ASP A 114 -11.38 -11.55 11.89
C ASP A 114 -12.84 -11.81 12.23
N HIS A 115 -13.74 -11.00 11.70
CA HIS A 115 -15.17 -11.17 11.91
C HIS A 115 -15.70 -12.46 11.26
N ILE A 116 -15.34 -12.69 9.99
CA ILE A 116 -15.81 -13.86 9.24
C ILE A 116 -15.25 -15.16 9.86
N ALA A 117 -14.01 -15.11 10.34
CA ALA A 117 -13.36 -16.27 10.92
C ALA A 117 -13.31 -16.23 12.44
N ALA A 118 -14.31 -15.56 13.07
CA ALA A 118 -14.32 -15.36 14.52
C ALA A 118 -14.31 -16.66 15.31
N ASP A 119 -14.90 -17.73 14.75
CA ASP A 119 -14.96 -19.05 15.39
C ASP A 119 -13.72 -19.90 15.13
N ARG A 120 -12.74 -19.38 14.41
CA ARG A 120 -11.51 -20.11 14.10
C ARG A 120 -10.39 -19.71 15.04
N SER A 121 -9.31 -20.50 15.05
CA SER A 121 -8.17 -20.21 15.90
C SER A 121 -7.40 -18.96 15.45
N ASP A 122 -6.60 -18.40 16.35
CA ASP A 122 -5.73 -17.27 16.00
C ASP A 122 -4.77 -17.64 14.88
N ARG A 123 -4.30 -18.88 14.86
CA ARG A 123 -3.40 -19.35 13.80
C ARG A 123 -4.07 -19.29 12.43
N VAL A 124 -5.35 -19.70 12.35
CA VAL A 124 -6.10 -19.65 11.10
C VAL A 124 -6.33 -18.22 10.68
N ARG A 125 -6.73 -17.35 11.61
CA ARG A 125 -6.94 -15.93 11.31
C ARG A 125 -5.67 -15.24 10.82
N THR A 126 -4.54 -15.53 11.46
CA THR A 126 -3.23 -15.00 11.03
C THR A 126 -2.89 -15.46 9.61
N ARG A 127 -3.18 -16.71 9.29
CA ARG A 127 -2.97 -17.23 7.94
C ARG A 127 -3.85 -16.53 6.92
N ILE A 128 -5.11 -16.25 7.27
CA ILE A 128 -6.02 -15.51 6.39
C ILE A 128 -5.48 -14.10 6.12
N HIS A 129 -5.01 -13.42 7.18
CA HIS A 129 -4.37 -12.10 7.03
C HIS A 129 -3.19 -12.16 6.05
N GLY A 130 -2.33 -13.15 6.21
CA GLY A 130 -1.16 -13.32 5.34
C GLY A 130 -1.55 -13.55 3.89
N LEU A 131 -2.58 -14.36 3.66
CA LEU A 131 -3.07 -14.63 2.30
C LEU A 131 -3.67 -13.38 1.67
N LEU A 132 -4.45 -12.62 2.44
CA LEU A 132 -5.03 -11.37 1.94
C LEU A 132 -3.94 -10.37 1.56
N ILE A 133 -2.95 -10.21 2.42
CA ILE A 133 -1.85 -9.27 2.16
C ILE A 133 -1.05 -9.72 0.93
N ALA A 134 -0.77 -11.01 0.80
CA ALA A 134 -0.06 -11.54 -0.36
C ALA A 134 -0.86 -11.32 -1.66
N LYS A 135 -2.17 -11.56 -1.62
CA LYS A 135 -3.05 -11.35 -2.76
C LYS A 135 -3.10 -9.87 -3.17
N LEU A 136 -3.25 -9.00 -2.18
CA LEU A 136 -3.23 -7.55 -2.39
C LEU A 136 -1.93 -7.12 -3.06
N ARG A 137 -0.81 -7.58 -2.54
CA ARG A 137 0.52 -7.26 -3.08
C ARG A 137 0.65 -7.66 -4.54
N LEU A 138 0.21 -8.89 -4.88
CA LEU A 138 0.26 -9.38 -6.24
C LEU A 138 -0.61 -8.55 -7.19
N GLU A 139 -1.81 -8.20 -6.75
CA GLU A 139 -2.72 -7.41 -7.59
C GLU A 139 -2.22 -5.98 -7.82
N VAL A 140 -1.59 -5.38 -6.81
CA VAL A 140 -0.97 -4.06 -6.97
C VAL A 140 0.20 -4.15 -7.93
N ALA A 141 1.05 -5.17 -7.79
CA ALA A 141 2.18 -5.39 -8.69
C ALA A 141 1.72 -5.60 -10.14
N ASP A 142 0.67 -6.40 -10.33
CA ASP A 142 0.12 -6.65 -11.67
C ASP A 142 -0.45 -5.39 -12.31
N ALA A 143 -1.00 -4.50 -11.50
CA ALA A 143 -1.54 -3.24 -12.00
C ALA A 143 -0.42 -2.26 -12.42
N GLY A 144 0.75 -2.41 -11.84
CA GLY A 144 1.92 -1.62 -12.21
C GLY A 144 2.12 -0.37 -11.35
N ALA A 145 3.24 0.31 -11.59
CA ALA A 145 3.63 1.49 -10.83
C ALA A 145 3.31 2.80 -11.57
N GLY A 146 2.29 2.75 -12.41
CA GLY A 146 1.90 3.89 -13.23
C GLY A 146 2.66 3.94 -14.53
N ALA A 147 2.19 4.75 -15.45
CA ALA A 147 2.90 4.98 -16.69
C ALA A 147 4.26 5.56 -16.35
N ALA A 148 5.29 4.96 -16.92
CA ALA A 148 6.60 5.56 -16.84
C ALA A 148 6.48 6.90 -17.50
N ILE A 149 6.29 7.92 -16.75
CA ILE A 149 6.37 9.25 -17.26
C ILE A 149 7.80 9.38 -17.72
N PRO A 150 8.00 9.61 -19.00
CA PRO A 150 9.34 9.89 -19.42
C PRO A 150 9.80 10.94 -18.49
N GLU A 151 10.66 10.53 -17.68
CA GLU A 151 11.03 11.36 -16.70
C GLU A 151 11.57 12.46 -17.23
N PHE A 152 11.09 12.80 -17.31
CA PHE A 152 11.48 13.67 -17.85
C PHE A 152 12.86 13.81 -18.00
N LYS A 153 12.61 12.69 -18.08
CA LYS A 153 13.23 12.38 -18.29
C LYS A 153 14.08 12.31 -17.86
N GLN A 154 14.14 11.88 -17.65
CA GLN A 154 14.78 11.73 -17.42
C GLN A 154 15.50 11.86 -17.27
N SER A 155 15.63 12.04 -17.21
CA SER A 155 16.35 12.41 -17.25
C SER A 155 16.87 12.52 -16.88
N THR A 156 16.98 12.66 -16.76
CA THR A 156 17.54 12.90 -16.61
C THR A 156 17.96 12.68 -16.02
N ARG A 157 18.22 12.82 -15.87
CA ARG A 157 18.68 12.94 -15.71
C ARG A 157 19.12 12.61 -15.32
N GLN A 158 19.13 12.50 -15.27
CA GLN A 158 19.56 12.66 -15.37
C GLN A 158 19.97 12.65 -15.17
N ARG A 159 20.30 13.01 -15.09
CA ARG A 159 20.70 13.43 -15.26
C ARG A 159 21.08 13.40 -14.98
N THR A 160 21.20 13.37 -15.03
CA THR A 160 21.47 13.67 -15.19
C THR A 160 21.60 13.59 -15.06
N ASN A 161 21.88 13.83 -14.95
CA ASN A 161 21.93 14.08 -15.28
C ASN A 161 21.99 13.97 -15.13
#